data_69b5f1083f1c9b12f98eb036b915aaac
#
_entry.id   69b5f1083f1c9b12f98eb036b915aaac
#
_cell.length_a   1.000
_cell.length_b   1.000
_cell.length_c   1.000
_cell.angle_alpha   90.00
_cell.angle_beta   90.00
_cell.angle_gamma   90.00
#
_symmetry.space_group_name_H-M   'P 1'
#
loop_
_entity.id
_entity.type
_entity.pdbx_description
1 polymer ?
#
loop_
_entity_poly.entity_id
_entity_poly.type
_entity_poly.pdbx_seq_one_letter_code
_entity_poly.pdbx_strand_id
1 'polypeptide(L)'
;FSPIKDKIIEIGAVKVEHGEITDKFSTFVNPKVPIPFQITQLTSITDQMVIGAPDIETVLPQFLEFIGDAALVAHNASFDVSFIEQNCRYQDIQPDFTSVDTVAMARILLPTLSKYKLNVVANALHISLENHHRAVDDAGATAEIFVKFVEMLKDRGIYDLAKLNQFGENNADAVRKLPSYHVIILALNEVGRVNLYTLISMSHLKYYARRPRIPKSELSKYREGLLVGSACEAGELYQAILNDKSEERIAKIANFYDYLEIQPLGNNQFMIESPKITKVQNEEDLKEINRKIVALGERFNKPVVGTCDVHFMNPEDEVYRRIIMAGKGFGDADNQPPLYLRTTDEMLEEFEYLGSAKAREIVIENPVKIAEMVEKITPVRPDKCPPVIPDSDKMLRDICYNKAHSMYGENLPEIVTERLERELNSIISNGFAVMYIIAQKLV
;
A
#
# COMPACT_ATOMS: atom_id res chain seq x y z
N PHE A 1 11.67 -14.26 8.28
CA PHE A 1 12.76 -13.78 9.17
C PHE A 1 12.28 -12.54 9.92
N SER A 2 12.62 -12.45 11.21
CA SER A 2 12.24 -11.39 12.11
C SER A 2 13.48 -10.78 12.76
N PRO A 3 13.70 -9.45 12.65
CA PRO A 3 14.86 -8.81 13.27
C PRO A 3 14.85 -8.87 14.81
N ILE A 4 13.69 -9.19 15.43
CA ILE A 4 13.54 -9.35 16.88
C ILE A 4 13.89 -10.78 17.33
N LYS A 5 13.45 -11.79 16.55
CA LYS A 5 13.56 -13.22 16.93
C LYS A 5 14.79 -13.90 16.36
N ASP A 6 15.20 -13.51 15.15
CA ASP A 6 16.29 -14.15 14.42
C ASP A 6 17.62 -13.41 14.61
N LYS A 7 18.72 -14.12 14.41
CA LYS A 7 20.07 -13.61 14.64
C LYS A 7 20.84 -13.46 13.33
N ILE A 8 21.71 -12.45 13.28
CA ILE A 8 22.66 -12.27 12.19
C ILE A 8 23.77 -13.31 12.30
N ILE A 9 24.12 -13.96 11.20
CA ILE A 9 25.22 -14.95 11.11
C ILE A 9 26.35 -14.52 10.20
N GLU A 10 26.12 -13.54 9.32
CA GLU A 10 27.12 -12.95 8.44
C GLU A 10 26.72 -11.50 8.12
N ILE A 11 27.70 -10.59 8.07
CA ILE A 11 27.55 -9.24 7.51
C ILE A 11 28.53 -9.11 6.34
N GLY A 12 27.99 -8.76 5.17
CA GLY A 12 28.77 -8.46 3.98
C GLY A 12 28.36 -7.12 3.39
N ALA A 13 29.31 -6.24 3.13
CA ALA A 13 29.09 -4.96 2.49
C ALA A 13 30.28 -4.59 1.60
N VAL A 14 30.04 -3.75 0.61
CA VAL A 14 31.07 -3.11 -0.19
C VAL A 14 30.85 -1.61 -0.21
N LYS A 15 31.93 -0.84 -0.20
CA LYS A 15 31.89 0.61 -0.36
C LYS A 15 32.04 0.96 -1.83
N VAL A 16 31.16 1.84 -2.32
CA VAL A 16 31.20 2.33 -3.71
C VAL A 16 31.46 3.82 -3.70
N GLU A 17 32.55 4.22 -4.37
CA GLU A 17 32.90 5.62 -4.56
C GLU A 17 33.19 5.87 -6.05
N HIS A 18 32.60 6.93 -6.59
CA HIS A 18 32.78 7.31 -8.02
C HIS A 18 32.41 6.20 -9.04
N GLY A 19 31.51 5.28 -8.63
CA GLY A 19 31.08 4.17 -9.48
C GLY A 19 31.92 2.90 -9.40
N GLU A 20 32.94 2.87 -8.55
CA GLU A 20 33.83 1.72 -8.33
C GLU A 20 33.73 1.20 -6.89
N ILE A 21 33.94 -0.10 -6.71
CA ILE A 21 34.03 -0.71 -5.38
C ILE A 21 35.43 -0.41 -4.83
N THR A 22 35.49 0.37 -3.74
CA THR A 22 36.76 0.84 -3.14
C THR A 22 37.14 0.06 -1.88
N ASP A 23 36.19 -0.52 -1.18
CA ASP A 23 36.44 -1.26 0.06
C ASP A 23 35.38 -2.34 0.30
N LYS A 24 35.72 -3.31 1.17
CA LYS A 24 34.85 -4.45 1.50
C LYS A 24 34.84 -4.73 3.00
N PHE A 25 33.66 -5.02 3.53
CA PHE A 25 33.45 -5.54 4.88
C PHE A 25 32.83 -6.92 4.78
N SER A 26 33.45 -7.93 5.37
CA SER A 26 32.93 -9.30 5.37
C SER A 26 33.34 -10.01 6.65
N THR A 27 32.35 -10.44 7.43
CA THR A 27 32.62 -11.17 8.67
C THR A 27 31.48 -12.10 9.00
N PHE A 28 31.81 -13.28 9.53
CA PHE A 28 30.82 -14.10 10.24
C PHE A 28 30.50 -13.49 11.59
N VAL A 29 29.30 -13.77 12.06
CA VAL A 29 28.80 -13.35 13.37
C VAL A 29 28.36 -14.60 14.13
N ASN A 30 28.85 -14.78 15.35
CA ASN A 30 28.40 -15.86 16.22
C ASN A 30 27.00 -15.55 16.78
N PRO A 31 25.95 -16.28 16.37
CA PRO A 31 24.57 -16.01 16.82
C PRO A 31 24.32 -16.46 18.28
N LYS A 32 25.27 -17.19 18.90
CA LYS A 32 25.16 -17.83 20.23
C LYS A 32 24.00 -18.83 20.36
N VAL A 33 23.41 -19.21 19.25
CA VAL A 33 22.35 -20.23 19.13
C VAL A 33 22.61 -21.09 17.89
N PRO A 34 22.16 -22.36 17.86
CA PRO A 34 22.32 -23.21 16.68
C PRO A 34 21.66 -22.61 15.44
N ILE A 35 22.33 -22.72 14.29
CA ILE A 35 21.77 -22.28 13.00
C ILE A 35 20.72 -23.31 12.53
N PRO A 36 19.47 -22.89 12.25
CA PRO A 36 18.45 -23.81 11.73
C PRO A 36 18.90 -24.46 10.42
N PHE A 37 18.62 -25.76 10.26
CA PHE A 37 19.03 -26.54 9.10
C PHE A 37 18.64 -25.88 7.77
N GLN A 38 17.46 -25.28 7.69
CA GLN A 38 16.99 -24.58 6.49
C GLN A 38 17.88 -23.37 6.12
N ILE A 39 18.45 -22.71 7.12
CA ILE A 39 19.38 -21.57 6.91
C ILE A 39 20.72 -22.08 6.43
N THR A 40 21.22 -23.15 7.01
CA THR A 40 22.44 -23.81 6.51
C THR A 40 22.28 -24.27 5.07
N GLN A 41 21.13 -24.83 4.69
CA GLN A 41 20.86 -25.19 3.29
C GLN A 41 20.81 -23.98 2.36
N LEU A 42 20.29 -22.84 2.82
CA LEU A 42 20.16 -21.63 2.02
C LEU A 42 21.49 -20.91 1.84
N THR A 43 22.28 -20.76 2.91
CA THR A 43 23.47 -19.90 2.96
C THR A 43 24.78 -20.69 2.87
N SER A 44 24.72 -22.00 3.05
CA SER A 44 25.88 -22.90 3.24
C SER A 44 26.72 -22.56 4.48
N ILE A 45 26.24 -21.69 5.39
CA ILE A 45 26.90 -21.35 6.64
C ILE A 45 26.52 -22.38 7.70
N THR A 46 27.51 -22.97 8.35
CA THR A 46 27.34 -23.97 9.39
C THR A 46 27.74 -23.44 10.76
N ASP A 47 27.26 -24.09 11.83
CA ASP A 47 27.64 -23.74 13.21
C ASP A 47 29.18 -23.72 13.40
N GLN A 48 29.91 -24.63 12.75
CA GLN A 48 31.37 -24.68 12.84
C GLN A 48 32.05 -23.43 12.25
N MET A 49 31.44 -22.78 11.27
CA MET A 49 31.99 -21.57 10.63
C MET A 49 31.83 -20.34 11.51
N VAL A 50 30.79 -20.32 12.37
CA VAL A 50 30.44 -19.14 13.17
C VAL A 50 30.80 -19.25 14.64
N ILE A 51 31.09 -20.46 15.17
CA ILE A 51 31.36 -20.67 16.61
C ILE A 51 32.59 -19.89 17.10
N GLY A 52 33.60 -19.69 16.25
CA GLY A 52 34.80 -18.90 16.54
C GLY A 52 34.72 -17.44 16.09
N ALA A 53 33.62 -17.02 15.48
CA ALA A 53 33.43 -15.66 15.03
C ALA A 53 33.09 -14.72 16.19
N PRO A 54 33.35 -13.41 16.07
CA PRO A 54 32.91 -12.42 17.05
C PRO A 54 31.39 -12.34 17.11
N ASP A 55 30.87 -11.90 18.23
CA ASP A 55 29.43 -11.65 18.41
C ASP A 55 29.00 -10.32 17.76
N ILE A 56 27.69 -10.11 17.68
CA ILE A 56 27.12 -8.91 17.04
C ILE A 56 27.48 -7.64 17.84
N GLU A 57 27.64 -7.74 19.15
CA GLU A 57 28.04 -6.63 20.02
C GLU A 57 29.42 -6.09 19.65
N THR A 58 30.31 -6.97 19.16
CA THR A 58 31.65 -6.62 18.67
C THR A 58 31.65 -6.16 17.20
N VAL A 59 30.85 -6.84 16.36
CA VAL A 59 30.87 -6.61 14.91
C VAL A 59 30.11 -5.34 14.53
N LEU A 60 29.00 -5.04 15.19
CA LEU A 60 28.16 -3.92 14.82
C LEU A 60 28.90 -2.57 14.89
N PRO A 61 29.62 -2.21 15.94
CA PRO A 61 30.41 -0.97 15.95
C PRO A 61 31.40 -0.85 14.80
N GLN A 62 32.09 -1.96 14.45
CA GLN A 62 33.04 -1.99 13.33
C GLN A 62 32.32 -1.79 11.99
N PHE A 63 31.13 -2.37 11.83
CA PHE A 63 30.31 -2.18 10.65
C PHE A 63 29.82 -0.73 10.54
N LEU A 64 29.39 -0.11 11.66
CA LEU A 64 28.96 1.28 11.70
C LEU A 64 30.12 2.24 11.36
N GLU A 65 31.33 1.97 11.83
CA GLU A 65 32.54 2.71 11.45
C GLU A 65 32.83 2.57 9.95
N PHE A 66 32.69 1.35 9.40
CA PHE A 66 32.89 1.10 7.97
C PHE A 66 31.93 1.88 7.09
N ILE A 67 30.64 1.93 7.44
CA ILE A 67 29.65 2.68 6.65
C ILE A 67 29.76 4.19 6.81
N GLY A 68 30.14 4.71 7.98
CA GLY A 68 30.19 6.17 8.24
C GLY A 68 28.86 6.84 7.91
N ASP A 69 28.90 7.91 7.12
CA ASP A 69 27.73 8.69 6.65
C ASP A 69 27.19 8.20 5.30
N ALA A 70 27.66 7.08 4.77
CA ALA A 70 27.22 6.59 3.47
C ALA A 70 25.76 6.10 3.51
N ALA A 71 25.05 6.28 2.40
CA ALA A 71 23.75 5.66 2.23
C ALA A 71 23.86 4.14 2.08
N LEU A 72 23.04 3.39 2.80
CA LEU A 72 22.94 1.94 2.70
C LEU A 72 22.13 1.56 1.46
N VAL A 73 22.77 0.81 0.54
CA VAL A 73 22.09 0.29 -0.65
C VAL A 73 21.96 -1.22 -0.52
N ALA A 74 20.73 -1.73 -0.61
CA ALA A 74 20.47 -3.16 -0.55
C ALA A 74 19.36 -3.60 -1.51
N HIS A 75 19.32 -4.89 -1.80
CA HIS A 75 18.31 -5.49 -2.64
C HIS A 75 17.14 -6.02 -1.79
N ASN A 76 16.06 -5.24 -1.64
CA ASN A 76 15.03 -5.32 -0.62
C ASN A 76 15.52 -4.74 0.73
N ALA A 77 16.00 -3.51 0.68
CA ALA A 77 16.70 -2.82 1.75
C ALA A 77 16.00 -2.87 3.12
N SER A 78 14.67 -2.90 3.14
CA SER A 78 13.92 -3.01 4.40
C SER A 78 14.24 -4.26 5.20
N PHE A 79 14.69 -5.34 4.56
CA PHE A 79 15.11 -6.57 5.23
C PHE A 79 16.43 -6.35 5.97
N ASP A 80 17.48 -6.00 5.26
CA ASP A 80 18.83 -5.87 5.84
C ASP A 80 18.92 -4.74 6.85
N VAL A 81 18.36 -3.56 6.50
CA VAL A 81 18.36 -2.38 7.37
C VAL A 81 17.62 -2.65 8.69
N SER A 82 16.50 -3.38 8.67
CA SER A 82 15.75 -3.69 9.89
C SER A 82 16.53 -4.54 10.90
N PHE A 83 17.39 -5.45 10.42
CA PHE A 83 18.27 -6.23 11.30
C PHE A 83 19.37 -5.37 11.94
N ILE A 84 19.96 -4.46 11.16
CA ILE A 84 20.97 -3.52 11.69
C ILE A 84 20.34 -2.55 12.68
N GLU A 85 19.21 -1.92 12.35
CA GLU A 85 18.47 -1.03 13.24
C GLU A 85 18.11 -1.71 14.57
N GLN A 86 17.63 -2.97 14.53
CA GLN A 86 17.27 -3.70 15.74
C GLN A 86 18.49 -4.01 16.62
N ASN A 87 19.63 -4.37 16.02
CA ASN A 87 20.85 -4.61 16.79
C ASN A 87 21.47 -3.31 17.32
N CYS A 88 21.33 -2.18 16.61
CA CYS A 88 21.68 -0.86 17.15
C CYS A 88 20.91 -0.58 18.45
N ARG A 89 19.58 -0.82 18.48
CA ARG A 89 18.77 -0.64 19.68
C ARG A 89 19.18 -1.52 20.84
N TYR A 90 19.52 -2.77 20.58
CA TYR A 90 20.00 -3.67 21.63
C TYR A 90 21.30 -3.19 22.27
N GLN A 91 22.04 -2.31 21.60
CA GLN A 91 23.28 -1.69 22.08
C GLN A 91 23.12 -0.20 22.42
N ASP A 92 21.88 0.29 22.58
CA ASP A 92 21.56 1.71 22.86
C ASP A 92 22.14 2.71 21.83
N ILE A 93 22.37 2.27 20.60
CA ILE A 93 22.81 3.10 19.48
C ILE A 93 21.58 3.60 18.72
N GLN A 94 21.48 4.92 18.52
CA GLN A 94 20.40 5.49 17.69
C GLN A 94 20.66 5.19 16.22
N PRO A 95 19.76 4.43 15.54
CA PRO A 95 19.91 4.17 14.12
C PRO A 95 19.44 5.39 13.30
N ASP A 96 20.31 5.93 12.48
CA ASP A 96 19.98 7.00 11.53
C ASP A 96 20.62 6.69 10.18
N PHE A 97 19.90 5.92 9.36
CA PHE A 97 20.41 5.47 8.06
C PHE A 97 19.57 6.00 6.91
N THR A 98 20.22 6.62 5.93
CA THR A 98 19.63 6.77 4.61
C THR A 98 19.75 5.45 3.88
N SER A 99 18.66 4.92 3.38
CA SER A 99 18.65 3.65 2.63
C SER A 99 18.05 3.78 1.24
N VAL A 100 18.63 3.05 0.29
CA VAL A 100 18.17 2.96 -1.10
C VAL A 100 17.88 1.50 -1.44
N ASP A 101 16.69 1.23 -1.97
CA ASP A 101 16.26 -0.11 -2.34
C ASP A 101 16.36 -0.34 -3.84
N THR A 102 17.29 -1.21 -4.25
CA THR A 102 17.48 -1.55 -5.66
C THR A 102 16.31 -2.34 -6.26
N VAL A 103 15.46 -3.00 -5.46
CA VAL A 103 14.20 -3.60 -5.96
C VAL A 103 13.23 -2.51 -6.38
N ALA A 104 13.11 -1.44 -5.58
CA ALA A 104 12.27 -0.30 -5.92
C ALA A 104 12.77 0.39 -7.20
N MET A 105 14.08 0.60 -7.30
CA MET A 105 14.71 1.15 -8.51
C MET A 105 14.49 0.26 -9.74
N ALA A 106 14.68 -1.05 -9.59
CA ALA A 106 14.49 -2.01 -10.68
C ALA A 106 13.04 -2.00 -11.23
N ARG A 107 12.04 -1.85 -10.36
CA ARG A 107 10.62 -1.75 -10.79
C ARG A 107 10.36 -0.55 -11.68
N ILE A 108 11.12 0.52 -11.51
CA ILE A 108 11.02 1.77 -12.29
C ILE A 108 11.85 1.70 -13.56
N LEU A 109 13.08 1.24 -13.44
CA LEU A 109 14.08 1.27 -14.51
C LEU A 109 13.99 0.08 -15.48
N LEU A 110 13.49 -1.07 -14.98
CA LEU A 110 13.32 -2.32 -15.74
C LEU A 110 11.85 -2.81 -15.67
N PRO A 111 10.88 -2.03 -16.15
CA PRO A 111 9.44 -2.32 -15.97
C PRO A 111 8.97 -3.58 -16.66
N THR A 112 9.72 -4.11 -17.61
CA THR A 112 9.38 -5.32 -18.38
C THR A 112 9.66 -6.63 -17.62
N LEU A 113 10.42 -6.58 -16.52
CA LEU A 113 10.72 -7.78 -15.75
C LEU A 113 9.46 -8.28 -15.00
N SER A 114 9.26 -9.59 -15.03
CA SER A 114 8.17 -10.27 -14.31
C SER A 114 8.48 -10.49 -12.82
N LYS A 115 9.76 -10.56 -12.47
CA LYS A 115 10.26 -10.77 -11.11
C LYS A 115 11.49 -9.89 -10.88
N TYR A 116 11.71 -9.49 -9.61
CA TYR A 116 12.77 -8.59 -9.20
C TYR A 116 13.66 -9.23 -8.12
N LYS A 117 13.95 -10.52 -8.22
CA LYS A 117 14.98 -11.17 -7.41
C LYS A 117 16.37 -10.72 -7.86
N LEU A 118 17.35 -10.72 -6.96
CA LEU A 118 18.72 -10.27 -7.23
C LEU A 118 19.31 -10.89 -8.51
N ASN A 119 19.23 -12.21 -8.63
CA ASN A 119 19.70 -12.94 -9.80
C ASN A 119 18.98 -12.57 -11.11
N VAL A 120 17.69 -12.25 -11.06
CA VAL A 120 16.92 -11.85 -12.24
C VAL A 120 17.32 -10.46 -12.71
N VAL A 121 17.51 -9.54 -11.76
CA VAL A 121 17.93 -8.16 -12.06
C VAL A 121 19.39 -8.14 -12.54
N ALA A 122 20.30 -8.88 -11.88
CA ALA A 122 21.69 -9.03 -12.29
C ALA A 122 21.79 -9.57 -13.73
N ASN A 123 21.06 -10.64 -14.04
CA ASN A 123 20.99 -11.22 -15.39
C ASN A 123 20.53 -10.21 -16.44
N ALA A 124 19.47 -9.45 -16.14
CA ALA A 124 18.91 -8.44 -17.04
C ALA A 124 19.90 -7.30 -17.34
N LEU A 125 20.81 -7.06 -16.42
CA LEU A 125 21.89 -6.06 -16.55
C LEU A 125 23.24 -6.65 -16.98
N HIS A 126 23.31 -7.95 -17.30
CA HIS A 126 24.53 -8.68 -17.66
C HIS A 126 25.61 -8.61 -16.58
N ILE A 127 25.20 -8.74 -15.31
CA ILE A 127 26.09 -8.80 -14.14
C ILE A 127 26.23 -10.27 -13.73
N SER A 128 27.48 -10.72 -13.53
CA SER A 128 27.77 -12.08 -13.06
C SER A 128 27.49 -12.22 -11.58
N LEU A 129 26.88 -13.33 -11.18
CA LEU A 129 26.60 -13.71 -9.80
C LEU A 129 27.36 -15.01 -9.53
N GLU A 130 28.57 -14.89 -8.99
CA GLU A 130 29.37 -16.00 -8.48
C GLU A 130 29.06 -16.17 -6.98
N ASN A 131 28.95 -17.41 -6.48
CA ASN A 131 28.70 -17.73 -5.07
C ASN A 131 27.45 -17.08 -4.45
N HIS A 132 26.36 -17.05 -5.16
CA HIS A 132 25.08 -16.53 -4.67
C HIS A 132 24.72 -17.10 -3.27
N HIS A 133 24.20 -16.24 -2.38
CA HIS A 133 23.91 -16.46 -0.96
C HIS A 133 25.10 -16.28 0.02
N ARG A 134 26.23 -15.75 -0.41
CA ARG A 134 27.23 -15.18 0.48
C ARG A 134 27.06 -13.68 0.54
N ALA A 135 27.00 -13.13 1.76
CA ALA A 135 26.60 -11.73 1.99
C ALA A 135 27.48 -10.73 1.20
N VAL A 136 28.78 -10.94 1.13
CA VAL A 136 29.69 -10.03 0.42
C VAL A 136 29.58 -10.12 -1.11
N ASP A 137 29.28 -11.31 -1.65
CA ASP A 137 29.12 -11.52 -3.09
C ASP A 137 27.77 -10.92 -3.56
N ASP A 138 26.70 -11.12 -2.79
CA ASP A 138 25.40 -10.49 -3.04
C ASP A 138 25.50 -8.94 -2.91
N ALA A 139 26.29 -8.43 -1.96
CA ALA A 139 26.57 -7.01 -1.82
C ALA A 139 27.34 -6.46 -3.03
N GLY A 140 28.34 -7.19 -3.55
CA GLY A 140 29.08 -6.84 -4.76
C GLY A 140 28.17 -6.72 -5.98
N ALA A 141 27.34 -7.74 -6.22
CA ALA A 141 26.38 -7.72 -7.31
C ALA A 141 25.34 -6.59 -7.15
N THR A 142 24.89 -6.33 -5.93
CA THR A 142 23.98 -5.21 -5.64
C THR A 142 24.65 -3.86 -5.93
N ALA A 143 25.92 -3.72 -5.63
CA ALA A 143 26.71 -2.52 -5.94
C ALA A 143 26.80 -2.30 -7.45
N GLU A 144 27.13 -3.32 -8.23
CA GLU A 144 27.17 -3.22 -9.70
C GLU A 144 25.79 -2.87 -10.30
N ILE A 145 24.72 -3.49 -9.79
CA ILE A 145 23.33 -3.13 -10.16
C ILE A 145 23.07 -1.65 -9.87
N PHE A 146 23.43 -1.20 -8.67
CA PHE A 146 23.22 0.19 -8.26
C PHE A 146 23.98 1.17 -9.14
N VAL A 147 25.25 0.90 -9.46
CA VAL A 147 26.06 1.73 -10.36
C VAL A 147 25.38 1.86 -11.73
N LYS A 148 24.94 0.75 -12.33
CA LYS A 148 24.21 0.77 -13.61
C LYS A 148 22.90 1.54 -13.51
N PHE A 149 22.17 1.42 -12.41
CA PHE A 149 20.97 2.21 -12.19
C PHE A 149 21.25 3.71 -12.07
N VAL A 150 22.35 4.09 -11.42
CA VAL A 150 22.79 5.49 -11.35
C VAL A 150 23.10 6.04 -12.74
N GLU A 151 23.76 5.28 -13.61
CA GLU A 151 24.00 5.66 -15.01
C GLU A 151 22.67 5.88 -15.76
N MET A 152 21.74 4.91 -15.66
CA MET A 152 20.41 5.02 -16.28
C MET A 152 19.59 6.21 -15.75
N LEU A 153 19.80 6.62 -14.50
CA LEU A 153 19.16 7.79 -13.90
C LEU A 153 19.80 9.10 -14.39
N LYS A 154 21.13 9.14 -14.49
CA LYS A 154 21.88 10.29 -15.05
C LYS A 154 21.42 10.61 -16.47
N ASP A 155 21.21 9.57 -17.30
CA ASP A 155 20.67 9.72 -18.66
C ASP A 155 19.25 10.35 -18.69
N ARG A 156 18.54 10.29 -17.57
CA ARG A 156 17.21 10.90 -17.36
C ARG A 156 17.27 12.23 -16.60
N GLY A 157 18.45 12.79 -16.36
CA GLY A 157 18.62 14.04 -15.62
C GLY A 157 18.40 13.95 -14.13
N ILE A 158 18.50 12.75 -13.52
CA ILE A 158 18.30 12.49 -12.10
C ILE A 158 19.67 12.30 -11.45
N TYR A 159 20.06 13.24 -10.58
CA TYR A 159 21.39 13.32 -9.99
C TYR A 159 21.42 13.30 -8.46
N ASP A 160 20.24 13.26 -7.81
CA ASP A 160 20.10 13.25 -6.36
C ASP A 160 18.93 12.38 -5.89
N LEU A 161 18.95 12.01 -4.60
CA LEU A 161 17.92 11.14 -4.00
C LEU A 161 16.53 11.77 -3.94
N ALA A 162 16.44 13.09 -3.81
CA ALA A 162 15.14 13.79 -3.78
C ALA A 162 14.47 13.69 -5.16
N LYS A 163 15.21 13.92 -6.24
CA LYS A 163 14.70 13.73 -7.60
C LYS A 163 14.40 12.27 -7.93
N LEU A 164 15.18 11.33 -7.38
CA LEU A 164 14.89 9.89 -7.52
C LEU A 164 13.54 9.53 -6.91
N ASN A 165 13.23 10.03 -5.71
CA ASN A 165 11.92 9.83 -5.07
C ASN A 165 10.80 10.43 -5.91
N GLN A 166 10.96 11.67 -6.38
CA GLN A 166 9.97 12.34 -7.22
C GLN A 166 9.76 11.59 -8.56
N PHE A 167 10.83 11.07 -9.17
CA PHE A 167 10.73 10.26 -10.38
C PHE A 167 9.94 8.97 -10.13
N GLY A 168 10.17 8.30 -9.01
CA GLY A 168 9.41 7.11 -8.60
C GLY A 168 7.93 7.41 -8.38
N GLU A 169 7.61 8.51 -7.71
CA GLU A 169 6.24 8.96 -7.45
C GLU A 169 5.46 9.25 -8.74
N ASN A 170 6.11 9.80 -9.74
CA ASN A 170 5.50 10.14 -11.02
C ASN A 170 5.33 8.94 -11.97
N ASN A 171 5.93 7.80 -11.65
CA ASN A 171 5.85 6.60 -12.48
C ASN A 171 4.67 5.71 -12.07
N ALA A 172 3.51 5.90 -12.72
CA ALA A 172 2.30 5.13 -12.45
C ALA A 172 2.49 3.60 -12.60
N ASP A 173 3.32 3.16 -13.54
CA ASP A 173 3.58 1.72 -13.76
C ASP A 173 4.41 1.11 -12.64
N ALA A 174 5.36 1.84 -12.08
CA ALA A 174 6.09 1.42 -10.89
C ALA A 174 5.17 1.33 -9.68
N VAL A 175 4.33 2.36 -9.44
CA VAL A 175 3.36 2.38 -8.33
C VAL A 175 2.39 1.20 -8.41
N ARG A 176 1.94 0.82 -9.61
CA ARG A 176 1.06 -0.33 -9.83
C ARG A 176 1.66 -1.66 -9.37
N LYS A 177 2.98 -1.78 -9.31
CA LYS A 177 3.71 -3.00 -8.92
C LYS A 177 4.08 -3.05 -7.43
N LEU A 178 3.92 -1.96 -6.70
CA LEU A 178 4.20 -1.91 -5.27
C LEU A 178 3.18 -2.74 -4.47
N PRO A 179 3.52 -3.22 -3.27
CA PRO A 179 2.54 -3.75 -2.33
C PRO A 179 1.43 -2.72 -2.06
N SER A 180 0.21 -3.19 -1.85
CA SER A 180 -0.92 -2.34 -1.49
C SER A 180 -1.56 -2.83 -0.20
N TYR A 181 -2.03 -1.90 0.61
CA TYR A 181 -2.64 -2.13 1.90
C TYR A 181 -4.03 -1.49 1.94
N HIS A 182 -4.87 -1.96 2.83
CA HIS A 182 -6.13 -1.29 3.11
C HIS A 182 -5.88 0.03 3.85
N VAL A 183 -6.76 0.99 3.63
CA VAL A 183 -6.79 2.29 4.29
C VAL A 183 -8.23 2.75 4.43
N ILE A 184 -8.56 3.37 5.55
CA ILE A 184 -9.85 4.05 5.74
C ILE A 184 -9.64 5.54 5.52
N ILE A 185 -10.50 6.16 4.73
CA ILE A 185 -10.47 7.60 4.47
C ILE A 185 -11.87 8.16 4.73
N LEU A 186 -11.98 9.04 5.71
CA LEU A 186 -13.23 9.72 6.05
C LEU A 186 -13.16 11.18 5.57
N ALA A 187 -14.20 11.65 4.89
CA ALA A 187 -14.35 13.05 4.56
C ALA A 187 -14.95 13.81 5.75
N LEU A 188 -14.24 14.81 6.26
CA LEU A 188 -14.68 15.62 7.40
C LEU A 188 -15.60 16.76 6.98
N ASN A 189 -15.40 17.29 5.79
CA ASN A 189 -16.10 18.47 5.27
C ASN A 189 -16.17 18.44 3.74
N GLU A 190 -16.69 19.51 3.14
CA GLU A 190 -16.85 19.61 1.69
C GLU A 190 -15.51 19.58 0.94
N VAL A 191 -14.43 20.16 1.48
CA VAL A 191 -13.08 20.06 0.89
C VAL A 191 -12.62 18.62 0.89
N GLY A 192 -12.77 17.91 2.00
CA GLY A 192 -12.45 16.48 2.12
C GLY A 192 -13.26 15.62 1.16
N ARG A 193 -14.55 15.92 0.96
CA ARG A 193 -15.38 15.22 -0.02
C ARG A 193 -14.80 15.34 -1.44
N VAL A 194 -14.42 16.55 -1.85
CA VAL A 194 -13.82 16.78 -3.18
C VAL A 194 -12.47 16.07 -3.30
N ASN A 195 -11.63 16.17 -2.27
CA ASN A 195 -10.33 15.51 -2.24
C ASN A 195 -10.45 13.98 -2.28
N LEU A 196 -11.41 13.41 -1.53
CA LEU A 196 -11.71 11.97 -1.57
C LEU A 196 -12.11 11.53 -2.98
N TYR A 197 -13.01 12.24 -3.65
CA TYR A 197 -13.45 11.91 -5.01
C TYR A 197 -12.32 12.03 -6.02
N THR A 198 -11.44 13.02 -5.85
CA THR A 198 -10.23 13.17 -6.67
C THR A 198 -9.31 11.95 -6.51
N LEU A 199 -9.03 11.54 -5.27
CA LEU A 199 -8.20 10.36 -4.98
C LEU A 199 -8.82 9.08 -5.54
N ILE A 200 -10.13 8.88 -5.39
CA ILE A 200 -10.83 7.72 -5.96
C ILE A 200 -10.75 7.72 -7.49
N SER A 201 -10.97 8.88 -8.13
CA SER A 201 -10.82 9.00 -9.58
C SER A 201 -9.41 8.65 -10.04
N MET A 202 -8.39 9.18 -9.36
CA MET A 202 -6.98 8.84 -9.66
C MET A 202 -6.69 7.36 -9.45
N SER A 203 -7.24 6.75 -8.43
CA SER A 203 -7.05 5.32 -8.12
C SER A 203 -7.56 4.40 -9.23
N HIS A 204 -8.62 4.80 -9.93
CA HIS A 204 -9.19 4.07 -11.05
C HIS A 204 -8.57 4.43 -12.39
N LEU A 205 -8.32 5.71 -12.65
CA LEU A 205 -7.88 6.18 -13.97
C LEU A 205 -6.36 6.08 -14.16
N LYS A 206 -5.58 6.32 -13.09
CA LYS A 206 -4.12 6.42 -13.16
C LYS A 206 -3.41 5.23 -12.51
N TYR A 207 -3.88 4.77 -11.34
CA TYR A 207 -3.15 3.83 -10.51
C TYR A 207 -3.81 2.44 -10.38
N TYR A 208 -4.81 2.14 -11.18
CA TYR A 208 -5.50 0.84 -11.14
C TYR A 208 -4.56 -0.30 -11.54
N ALA A 209 -4.45 -1.31 -10.67
CA ALA A 209 -3.77 -2.56 -10.97
C ALA A 209 -4.45 -3.71 -10.21
N ARG A 210 -5.34 -4.42 -10.87
CA ARG A 210 -6.25 -5.44 -10.33
C ARG A 210 -7.28 -4.88 -9.33
N ARG A 211 -6.93 -3.81 -8.62
CA ARG A 211 -7.76 -3.05 -7.67
C ARG A 211 -7.37 -1.57 -7.74
N PRO A 212 -8.25 -0.66 -7.31
CA PRO A 212 -7.91 0.76 -7.16
C PRO A 212 -6.79 0.93 -6.13
N ARG A 213 -5.83 1.81 -6.41
CA ARG A 213 -4.69 2.09 -5.53
C ARG A 213 -4.50 3.60 -5.38
N ILE A 214 -4.11 4.03 -4.19
CA ILE A 214 -3.80 5.42 -3.90
C ILE A 214 -2.36 5.47 -3.37
N PRO A 215 -1.42 6.09 -4.10
CA PRO A 215 -0.08 6.33 -3.56
C PRO A 215 -0.14 7.23 -2.32
N LYS A 216 0.69 6.94 -1.31
CA LYS A 216 0.76 7.77 -0.09
C LYS A 216 1.11 9.23 -0.39
N SER A 217 1.95 9.47 -1.38
CA SER A 217 2.30 10.82 -1.85
C SER A 217 1.07 11.59 -2.35
N GLU A 218 0.20 10.95 -3.13
CA GLU A 218 -1.05 11.57 -3.59
C GLU A 218 -2.03 11.77 -2.43
N LEU A 219 -2.17 10.77 -1.54
CA LEU A 219 -2.98 10.92 -0.34
C LEU A 219 -2.50 12.09 0.53
N SER A 220 -1.18 12.30 0.66
CA SER A 220 -0.62 13.44 1.40
C SER A 220 -0.91 14.79 0.75
N LYS A 221 -0.93 14.87 -0.59
CA LYS A 221 -1.28 16.12 -1.30
C LYS A 221 -2.74 16.52 -1.11
N TYR A 222 -3.64 15.55 -1.07
CA TYR A 222 -5.08 15.76 -0.96
C TYR A 222 -5.61 15.48 0.44
N ARG A 223 -4.77 15.63 1.48
CA ARG A 223 -5.11 15.28 2.86
C ARG A 223 -6.06 16.26 3.54
N GLU A 224 -6.13 17.50 3.06
CA GLU A 224 -6.99 18.52 3.65
C GLU A 224 -8.46 18.08 3.68
N GLY A 225 -9.09 18.21 4.85
CA GLY A 225 -10.47 17.79 5.08
C GLY A 225 -10.69 16.27 5.13
N LEU A 226 -9.61 15.48 5.16
CA LEU A 226 -9.67 14.03 5.30
C LEU A 226 -9.12 13.56 6.64
N LEU A 227 -9.73 12.51 7.18
CA LEU A 227 -9.23 11.74 8.31
C LEU A 227 -8.85 10.33 7.81
N VAL A 228 -7.61 9.91 8.08
CA VAL A 228 -7.06 8.66 7.55
C VAL A 228 -6.81 7.67 8.67
N GLY A 229 -7.45 6.50 8.59
CA GLY A 229 -7.35 5.41 9.55
C GLY A 229 -6.47 4.25 9.07
N SER A 230 -5.89 3.52 10.03
CA SER A 230 -4.94 2.43 9.76
C SER A 230 -5.57 1.17 9.16
N ALA A 231 -6.90 1.09 9.15
CA ALA A 231 -7.69 -0.04 8.65
C ALA A 231 -7.45 -1.37 9.41
N CYS A 232 -7.95 -2.46 8.83
CA CYS A 232 -7.98 -3.81 9.38
C CYS A 232 -6.61 -4.53 9.32
N GLU A 233 -6.62 -5.85 9.44
CA GLU A 233 -5.45 -6.72 9.34
C GLU A 233 -4.70 -6.59 8.01
N ALA A 234 -5.41 -6.24 6.93
CA ALA A 234 -4.80 -5.96 5.62
C ALA A 234 -4.20 -4.53 5.51
N GLY A 235 -4.29 -3.73 6.56
CA GLY A 235 -3.67 -2.41 6.68
C GLY A 235 -2.16 -2.48 6.86
N GLU A 236 -1.45 -1.41 6.47
CA GLU A 236 0.02 -1.38 6.55
C GLU A 236 0.54 -1.50 7.99
N LEU A 237 -0.14 -0.86 8.95
CA LEU A 237 0.27 -0.91 10.36
C LEU A 237 0.18 -2.33 10.94
N TYR A 238 -0.97 -2.97 10.77
CA TYR A 238 -1.16 -4.33 11.24
C TYR A 238 -0.14 -5.29 10.61
N GLN A 239 0.04 -5.19 9.28
CA GLN A 239 1.01 -6.00 8.55
C GLN A 239 2.47 -5.74 8.97
N ALA A 240 2.81 -4.50 9.34
CA ALA A 240 4.14 -4.19 9.85
C ALA A 240 4.40 -4.84 11.22
N ILE A 241 3.40 -4.83 12.11
CA ILE A 241 3.47 -5.48 13.43
C ILE A 241 3.54 -7.00 13.25
N LEU A 242 2.63 -7.58 12.47
CA LEU A 242 2.58 -9.03 12.18
C LEU A 242 3.91 -9.55 11.61
N ASN A 243 4.59 -8.75 10.80
CA ASN A 243 5.85 -9.11 10.17
C ASN A 243 7.09 -8.63 10.94
N ASP A 244 6.94 -8.26 12.23
CA ASP A 244 8.02 -7.82 13.13
C ASP A 244 8.95 -6.78 12.46
N LYS A 245 8.36 -5.75 11.84
CA LYS A 245 9.16 -4.65 11.33
C LYS A 245 9.80 -3.88 12.50
N SER A 246 10.87 -3.15 12.20
CA SER A 246 11.55 -2.38 13.25
C SER A 246 10.63 -1.35 13.90
N GLU A 247 10.90 -1.01 15.15
CA GLU A 247 10.10 -0.04 15.94
C GLU A 247 10.04 1.33 15.25
N GLU A 248 11.15 1.79 14.62
CA GLU A 248 11.13 3.05 13.84
C GLU A 248 10.21 2.94 12.64
N ARG A 249 10.23 1.80 11.95
CA ARG A 249 9.35 1.59 10.79
C ARG A 249 7.90 1.57 11.23
N ILE A 250 7.58 0.87 12.31
CA ILE A 250 6.23 0.83 12.90
C ILE A 250 5.80 2.23 13.35
N ALA A 251 6.67 2.95 14.05
CA ALA A 251 6.41 4.31 14.49
C ALA A 251 6.15 5.28 13.31
N LYS A 252 6.96 5.20 12.26
CA LYS A 252 6.78 5.99 11.04
C LYS A 252 5.46 5.68 10.35
N ILE A 253 5.06 4.41 10.29
CA ILE A 253 3.78 3.98 9.73
C ILE A 253 2.63 4.49 10.59
N ALA A 254 2.67 4.30 11.92
CA ALA A 254 1.62 4.75 12.83
C ALA A 254 1.42 6.27 12.76
N ASN A 255 2.50 7.04 12.65
CA ASN A 255 2.44 8.50 12.54
C ASN A 255 1.78 9.00 11.24
N PHE A 256 1.72 8.20 10.20
CA PHE A 256 1.04 8.56 8.95
C PHE A 256 -0.47 8.68 9.12
N TYR A 257 -1.07 7.90 10.02
CA TYR A 257 -2.52 7.84 10.24
C TYR A 257 -2.98 8.87 11.27
N ASP A 258 -4.23 9.32 11.15
CA ASP A 258 -4.86 10.24 12.11
C ASP A 258 -5.46 9.48 13.28
N TYR A 259 -5.95 8.26 13.05
CA TYR A 259 -6.42 7.33 14.06
C TYR A 259 -6.02 5.90 13.71
N LEU A 260 -6.00 5.03 14.71
CA LEU A 260 -5.66 3.63 14.57
C LEU A 260 -6.92 2.76 14.79
N GLU A 261 -6.91 1.57 14.24
CA GLU A 261 -8.06 0.66 14.27
C GLU A 261 -7.65 -0.71 14.77
N ILE A 262 -8.50 -1.30 15.61
CA ILE A 262 -8.46 -2.71 15.98
C ILE A 262 -9.83 -3.33 15.78
N GLN A 263 -9.88 -4.64 15.58
CA GLN A 263 -11.10 -5.40 15.32
C GLN A 263 -11.27 -6.55 16.31
N PRO A 264 -12.49 -7.11 16.47
CA PRO A 264 -12.72 -8.33 17.23
C PRO A 264 -11.78 -9.45 16.83
N LEU A 265 -11.34 -10.25 17.79
CA LEU A 265 -10.37 -11.32 17.54
C LEU A 265 -10.87 -12.34 16.53
N GLY A 266 -12.18 -12.62 16.54
CA GLY A 266 -12.82 -13.53 15.59
C GLY A 266 -12.67 -13.11 14.12
N ASN A 267 -12.53 -11.82 13.83
CA ASN A 267 -12.29 -11.32 12.47
C ASN A 267 -10.95 -11.83 11.92
N ASN A 268 -9.98 -12.10 12.79
CA ASN A 268 -8.63 -12.52 12.46
C ASN A 268 -8.30 -13.98 12.84
N GLN A 269 -9.31 -14.75 13.27
CA GLN A 269 -9.17 -16.16 13.66
C GLN A 269 -8.50 -17.02 12.58
N PHE A 270 -8.75 -16.72 11.29
CA PHE A 270 -8.15 -17.40 10.16
C PHE A 270 -6.60 -17.36 10.16
N MET A 271 -5.99 -16.42 10.87
CA MET A 271 -4.52 -16.33 10.99
C MET A 271 -3.94 -17.47 11.81
N ILE A 272 -4.67 -17.95 12.84
CA ILE A 272 -4.27 -19.07 13.69
C ILE A 272 -4.29 -20.37 12.87
N GLU A 273 -5.25 -20.52 12.00
CA GLU A 273 -5.46 -21.71 11.18
C GLU A 273 -4.59 -21.74 9.91
N SER A 274 -4.03 -20.61 9.53
CA SER A 274 -3.28 -20.47 8.28
C SER A 274 -1.86 -21.05 8.37
N PRO A 275 -1.50 -22.05 7.58
CA PRO A 275 -0.14 -22.59 7.56
C PRO A 275 0.89 -21.59 7.03
N LYS A 276 0.45 -20.49 6.42
CA LYS A 276 1.32 -19.42 5.88
C LYS A 276 1.66 -18.36 6.91
N ILE A 277 0.89 -18.26 8.00
CA ILE A 277 1.06 -17.26 9.05
C ILE A 277 1.58 -17.98 10.30
N THR A 278 2.89 -18.12 10.42
CA THR A 278 3.52 -18.85 11.51
C THR A 278 3.66 -18.05 12.81
N LYS A 279 3.35 -16.77 12.78
CA LYS A 279 3.56 -15.83 13.89
C LYS A 279 2.35 -15.69 14.81
N VAL A 280 1.19 -16.14 14.37
CA VAL A 280 -0.05 -16.18 15.15
C VAL A 280 -0.42 -17.64 15.34
N GLN A 281 -0.35 -18.13 16.57
CA GLN A 281 -0.60 -19.53 16.92
C GLN A 281 -1.84 -19.71 17.78
N ASN A 282 -2.28 -18.65 18.44
CA ASN A 282 -3.39 -18.65 19.37
C ASN A 282 -4.00 -17.25 19.50
N GLU A 283 -5.12 -17.13 20.22
CA GLU A 283 -5.81 -15.85 20.46
C GLU A 283 -4.96 -14.83 21.22
N GLU A 284 -4.05 -15.27 22.09
CA GLU A 284 -3.21 -14.34 22.83
C GLU A 284 -2.24 -13.59 21.91
N ASP A 285 -1.76 -14.22 20.84
CA ASP A 285 -0.97 -13.55 19.80
C ASP A 285 -1.78 -12.46 19.09
N LEU A 286 -3.07 -12.69 18.84
CA LEU A 286 -3.97 -11.68 18.27
C LEU A 286 -4.23 -10.51 19.25
N LYS A 287 -4.44 -10.83 20.54
CA LYS A 287 -4.58 -9.80 21.59
C LYS A 287 -3.32 -8.95 21.72
N GLU A 288 -2.15 -9.56 21.59
CA GLU A 288 -0.87 -8.85 21.70
C GLU A 288 -0.68 -7.85 20.53
N ILE A 289 -1.08 -8.21 19.32
CA ILE A 289 -1.08 -7.27 18.19
C ILE A 289 -2.00 -6.09 18.48
N ASN A 290 -3.22 -6.33 18.96
CA ASN A 290 -4.16 -5.28 19.29
C ASN A 290 -3.64 -4.40 20.45
N ARG A 291 -3.05 -4.98 21.52
CA ARG A 291 -2.40 -4.21 22.60
C ARG A 291 -1.27 -3.32 22.07
N LYS A 292 -0.47 -3.84 21.14
CA LYS A 292 0.60 -3.05 20.51
C LYS A 292 0.06 -1.86 19.72
N ILE A 293 -1.05 -2.03 18.99
CA ILE A 293 -1.72 -0.92 18.29
C ILE A 293 -2.25 0.11 19.29
N VAL A 294 -2.87 -0.33 20.40
CA VAL A 294 -3.36 0.54 21.48
C VAL A 294 -2.19 1.33 22.10
N ALA A 295 -1.10 0.67 22.43
CA ALA A 295 0.11 1.32 22.98
C ALA A 295 0.72 2.35 22.01
N LEU A 296 0.68 2.07 20.70
CA LEU A 296 1.11 3.04 19.67
C LEU A 296 0.16 4.26 19.62
N GLY A 297 -1.14 4.05 19.78
CA GLY A 297 -2.13 5.13 19.90
C GLY A 297 -1.83 6.04 21.08
N GLU A 298 -1.56 5.48 22.25
CA GLU A 298 -1.17 6.22 23.45
C GLU A 298 0.16 6.96 23.25
N ARG A 299 1.19 6.27 22.75
CA ARG A 299 2.51 6.84 22.51
C ARG A 299 2.48 8.04 21.56
N PHE A 300 1.66 8.00 20.52
CA PHE A 300 1.58 9.05 19.49
C PHE A 300 0.36 9.95 19.63
N ASN A 301 -0.37 9.85 20.75
CA ASN A 301 -1.59 10.61 21.02
C ASN A 301 -2.60 10.53 19.86
N LYS A 302 -2.88 9.31 19.38
CA LYS A 302 -3.83 9.05 18.31
C LYS A 302 -5.01 8.23 18.86
N PRO A 303 -6.26 8.60 18.54
CA PRO A 303 -7.40 7.79 18.90
C PRO A 303 -7.26 6.38 18.34
N VAL A 304 -7.61 5.37 19.15
CA VAL A 304 -7.78 4.00 18.67
C VAL A 304 -9.26 3.68 18.70
N VAL A 305 -9.78 3.09 17.63
CA VAL A 305 -11.19 2.71 17.51
C VAL A 305 -11.34 1.21 17.32
N GLY A 306 -12.34 0.62 17.94
CA GLY A 306 -12.80 -0.75 17.71
C GLY A 306 -13.88 -0.75 16.63
N THR A 307 -13.63 -1.39 15.49
CA THR A 307 -14.61 -1.50 14.40
C THR A 307 -15.01 -2.96 14.19
N CYS A 308 -16.24 -3.18 13.76
CA CYS A 308 -16.83 -4.52 13.66
C CYS A 308 -16.59 -5.19 12.29
N ASP A 309 -16.31 -4.40 11.25
CA ASP A 309 -16.16 -4.88 9.86
C ASP A 309 -17.40 -5.65 9.36
N VAL A 310 -18.57 -5.05 9.51
CA VAL A 310 -19.86 -5.68 9.24
C VAL A 310 -20.02 -6.04 7.76
N HIS A 311 -20.29 -7.31 7.48
CA HIS A 311 -20.62 -7.83 6.15
C HIS A 311 -22.01 -8.45 6.07
N PHE A 312 -22.63 -8.77 7.20
CA PHE A 312 -24.00 -9.29 7.30
C PHE A 312 -24.63 -8.90 8.64
N MET A 313 -25.96 -9.01 8.73
CA MET A 313 -26.73 -8.48 9.87
C MET A 313 -26.62 -9.41 11.10
N ASN A 314 -27.02 -10.66 10.95
CA ASN A 314 -27.08 -11.63 12.05
C ASN A 314 -26.01 -12.73 11.85
N PRO A 315 -25.57 -13.42 12.89
CA PRO A 315 -24.60 -14.50 12.78
C PRO A 315 -24.97 -15.57 11.75
N GLU A 316 -26.26 -15.95 11.66
CA GLU A 316 -26.77 -16.94 10.71
C GLU A 316 -26.73 -16.49 9.24
N ASP A 317 -26.65 -15.20 8.98
CA ASP A 317 -26.61 -14.63 7.62
C ASP A 317 -25.26 -14.88 6.91
N GLU A 318 -24.26 -15.43 7.60
CA GLU A 318 -22.97 -15.81 7.02
C GLU A 318 -23.12 -16.70 5.79
N VAL A 319 -24.18 -17.54 5.77
CA VAL A 319 -24.46 -18.46 4.67
C VAL A 319 -24.67 -17.70 3.35
N TYR A 320 -25.27 -16.52 3.36
CA TYR A 320 -25.49 -15.73 2.16
C TYR A 320 -24.17 -15.19 1.61
N ARG A 321 -23.28 -14.72 2.49
CA ARG A 321 -21.94 -14.29 2.10
C ARG A 321 -21.13 -15.43 1.53
N ARG A 322 -21.18 -16.61 2.14
CA ARG A 322 -20.54 -17.85 1.68
C ARG A 322 -20.97 -18.23 0.27
N ILE A 323 -22.29 -18.21 -0.01
CA ILE A 323 -22.84 -18.48 -1.34
C ILE A 323 -22.31 -17.47 -2.37
N ILE A 324 -22.32 -16.19 -2.06
CA ILE A 324 -21.82 -15.14 -2.96
C ILE A 324 -20.32 -15.30 -3.24
N MET A 325 -19.52 -15.57 -2.22
CA MET A 325 -18.08 -15.78 -2.36
C MET A 325 -17.77 -17.03 -3.17
N ALA A 326 -18.44 -18.14 -2.90
CA ALA A 326 -18.29 -19.38 -3.68
C ALA A 326 -18.67 -19.16 -5.15
N GLY A 327 -19.76 -18.45 -5.41
CA GLY A 327 -20.17 -18.08 -6.77
C GLY A 327 -19.18 -17.19 -7.52
N LYS A 328 -18.35 -16.43 -6.80
CA LYS A 328 -17.25 -15.62 -7.34
C LYS A 328 -15.90 -16.38 -7.43
N GLY A 329 -15.86 -17.66 -7.03
CA GLY A 329 -14.68 -18.51 -7.10
C GLY A 329 -13.65 -18.27 -5.99
N PHE A 330 -14.04 -17.72 -4.83
CA PHE A 330 -13.16 -17.62 -3.68
C PHE A 330 -12.94 -19.00 -3.05
N GLY A 331 -11.68 -19.42 -2.91
CA GLY A 331 -11.32 -20.74 -2.39
C GLY A 331 -11.53 -20.91 -0.89
N ASP A 332 -11.69 -19.81 -0.16
CA ASP A 332 -11.90 -19.72 1.28
C ASP A 332 -13.36 -19.38 1.66
N ALA A 333 -14.28 -19.54 0.71
CA ALA A 333 -15.70 -19.20 0.91
C ALA A 333 -16.33 -19.92 2.10
N ASP A 334 -15.91 -21.15 2.40
CA ASP A 334 -16.42 -21.93 3.53
C ASP A 334 -15.90 -21.50 4.91
N ASN A 335 -14.83 -20.70 4.96
CA ASN A 335 -14.26 -20.15 6.20
C ASN A 335 -14.71 -18.70 6.39
N GLN A 336 -15.93 -18.53 6.94
CA GLN A 336 -16.46 -17.21 7.20
C GLN A 336 -16.06 -16.71 8.59
N PRO A 337 -15.36 -15.56 8.71
CA PRO A 337 -15.20 -14.88 9.99
C PRO A 337 -16.54 -14.29 10.46
N PRO A 338 -16.72 -14.08 11.79
CA PRO A 338 -17.98 -13.63 12.37
C PRO A 338 -18.21 -12.12 12.14
N LEU A 339 -18.38 -11.70 10.89
CA LEU A 339 -18.52 -10.30 10.45
C LEU A 339 -19.99 -9.80 10.53
N TYR A 340 -20.70 -10.16 11.58
CA TYR A 340 -22.06 -9.70 11.81
C TYR A 340 -22.09 -8.36 12.55
N LEU A 341 -23.24 -7.67 12.49
CA LEU A 341 -23.47 -6.41 13.22
C LEU A 341 -23.56 -6.68 14.72
N ARG A 342 -22.54 -6.25 15.46
CA ARG A 342 -22.53 -6.33 16.92
C ARG A 342 -23.14 -5.08 17.54
N THR A 343 -23.86 -5.28 18.63
CA THR A 343 -24.32 -4.20 19.51
C THR A 343 -23.14 -3.59 20.28
N THR A 344 -23.38 -2.45 20.92
CA THR A 344 -22.37 -1.81 21.77
C THR A 344 -21.88 -2.73 22.89
N ASP A 345 -22.79 -3.46 23.52
CA ASP A 345 -22.47 -4.37 24.63
C ASP A 345 -21.61 -5.53 24.13
N GLU A 346 -21.97 -6.15 23.00
CA GLU A 346 -21.15 -7.19 22.36
C GLU A 346 -19.77 -6.68 21.96
N MET A 347 -19.67 -5.45 21.45
CA MET A 347 -18.36 -4.85 21.14
C MET A 347 -17.53 -4.58 22.40
N LEU A 348 -18.14 -4.18 23.52
CA LEU A 348 -17.45 -4.02 24.79
C LEU A 348 -16.90 -5.36 25.31
N GLU A 349 -17.65 -6.45 25.19
CA GLU A 349 -17.22 -7.80 25.52
C GLU A 349 -16.01 -8.24 24.68
N GLU A 350 -16.03 -7.98 23.38
CA GLU A 350 -14.92 -8.33 22.47
C GLU A 350 -13.57 -7.69 22.88
N PHE A 351 -13.59 -6.53 23.52
CA PHE A 351 -12.41 -5.80 23.95
C PHE A 351 -12.17 -5.79 25.47
N GLU A 352 -12.92 -6.58 26.25
CA GLU A 352 -12.79 -6.64 27.71
C GLU A 352 -11.36 -7.00 28.17
N TYR A 353 -10.60 -7.77 27.36
CA TYR A 353 -9.22 -8.13 27.65
C TYR A 353 -8.25 -6.92 27.69
N LEU A 354 -8.67 -5.74 27.25
CA LEU A 354 -7.93 -4.47 27.38
C LEU A 354 -8.26 -3.73 28.69
N GLY A 355 -9.23 -4.24 29.46
CA GLY A 355 -9.82 -3.61 30.63
C GLY A 355 -11.01 -2.70 30.27
N SER A 356 -12.02 -2.65 31.15
CA SER A 356 -13.31 -2.01 30.88
C SER A 356 -13.23 -0.51 30.50
N ALA A 357 -12.28 0.22 31.11
CA ALA A 357 -12.08 1.65 30.79
C ALA A 357 -11.52 1.82 29.38
N LYS A 358 -10.54 1.00 28.97
CA LYS A 358 -9.97 1.05 27.64
C LYS A 358 -10.93 0.53 26.58
N ALA A 359 -11.68 -0.53 26.85
CA ALA A 359 -12.73 -1.02 25.97
C ALA A 359 -13.78 0.08 25.71
N ARG A 360 -14.25 0.78 26.76
CA ARG A 360 -15.16 1.92 26.62
C ARG A 360 -14.61 3.05 25.77
N GLU A 361 -13.34 3.42 26.02
CA GLU A 361 -12.65 4.45 25.23
C GLU A 361 -12.64 4.11 23.74
N ILE A 362 -12.29 2.87 23.41
CA ILE A 362 -12.10 2.40 22.01
C ILE A 362 -13.44 2.17 21.30
N VAL A 363 -14.44 1.63 21.99
CA VAL A 363 -15.72 1.24 21.39
C VAL A 363 -16.71 2.41 21.33
N ILE A 364 -16.68 3.31 22.32
CA ILE A 364 -17.68 4.37 22.45
C ILE A 364 -17.05 5.76 22.27
N GLU A 365 -16.07 6.11 23.12
CA GLU A 365 -15.63 7.51 23.22
C GLU A 365 -14.88 7.99 22.00
N ASN A 366 -13.92 7.22 21.50
CA ASN A 366 -13.12 7.58 20.33
C ASN A 366 -13.94 7.56 19.03
N PRO A 367 -14.81 6.56 18.75
CA PRO A 367 -15.72 6.62 17.60
C PRO A 367 -16.66 7.84 17.64
N VAL A 368 -17.19 8.20 18.81
CA VAL A 368 -18.05 9.40 18.97
C VAL A 368 -17.24 10.66 18.67
N LYS A 369 -16.03 10.80 19.24
CA LYS A 369 -15.15 11.95 18.95
C LYS A 369 -14.87 12.09 17.45
N ILE A 370 -14.60 10.97 16.74
CA ILE A 370 -14.39 11.00 15.29
C ILE A 370 -15.66 11.41 14.55
N ALA A 371 -16.82 10.88 14.96
CA ALA A 371 -18.09 11.24 14.34
C ALA A 371 -18.41 12.74 14.53
N GLU A 372 -18.11 13.31 15.69
CA GLU A 372 -18.30 14.73 15.99
C GLU A 372 -17.38 15.67 15.20
N MET A 373 -16.24 15.18 14.67
CA MET A 373 -15.37 15.93 13.78
C MET A 373 -15.95 16.12 12.38
N VAL A 374 -16.93 15.31 12.00
CA VAL A 374 -17.51 15.32 10.64
C VAL A 374 -18.61 16.37 10.55
N GLU A 375 -18.45 17.31 9.65
CA GLU A 375 -19.48 18.30 9.32
C GLU A 375 -20.61 17.64 8.49
N LYS A 376 -21.75 18.34 8.42
CA LYS A 376 -22.84 17.89 7.55
C LYS A 376 -22.45 18.09 6.08
N ILE A 377 -22.16 17.00 5.37
CA ILE A 377 -21.84 17.00 3.95
C ILE A 377 -22.87 16.20 3.16
N THR A 378 -23.05 16.55 1.88
CA THR A 378 -23.92 15.82 0.97
C THR A 378 -23.06 15.06 -0.04
N PRO A 379 -22.97 13.71 0.05
CA PRO A 379 -22.09 12.91 -0.84
C PRO A 379 -22.39 13.11 -2.32
N VAL A 380 -23.66 13.22 -2.68
CA VAL A 380 -24.12 13.46 -4.06
C VAL A 380 -24.81 14.81 -4.10
N ARG A 381 -24.40 15.66 -5.04
CA ARG A 381 -25.05 16.97 -5.25
C ARG A 381 -26.52 16.77 -5.53
N PRO A 382 -27.42 17.56 -4.90
CA PRO A 382 -28.85 17.47 -5.13
C PRO A 382 -29.24 17.93 -6.55
N ASP A 383 -28.45 18.85 -7.12
CA ASP A 383 -28.73 19.41 -8.43
C ASP A 383 -28.32 18.45 -9.55
N LYS A 384 -29.19 18.36 -10.55
CA LYS A 384 -28.86 17.65 -11.80
C LYS A 384 -27.84 18.45 -12.58
N CYS A 385 -26.78 17.78 -13.04
CA CYS A 385 -25.74 18.37 -13.87
C CYS A 385 -25.77 17.71 -15.27
N PRO A 386 -26.72 18.11 -16.14
CA PRO A 386 -26.76 17.56 -17.47
C PRO A 386 -25.47 17.93 -18.22
N PRO A 387 -24.98 17.08 -19.14
CA PRO A 387 -23.83 17.40 -19.96
C PRO A 387 -24.13 18.61 -20.83
N VAL A 388 -23.12 19.45 -21.10
CA VAL A 388 -23.19 20.61 -21.96
C VAL A 388 -22.36 20.34 -23.20
N ILE A 389 -22.98 20.42 -24.37
CA ILE A 389 -22.29 20.38 -25.66
C ILE A 389 -22.50 21.75 -26.30
N PRO A 390 -21.42 22.54 -26.51
CA PRO A 390 -21.55 23.83 -27.21
C PRO A 390 -22.23 23.67 -28.57
N ASP A 391 -23.07 24.60 -28.93
CA ASP A 391 -23.81 24.65 -30.21
C ASP A 391 -24.68 23.41 -30.50
N SER A 392 -25.08 22.65 -29.47
CA SER A 392 -25.89 21.43 -29.63
C SER A 392 -27.17 21.65 -30.42
N ASP A 393 -27.84 22.78 -30.25
CA ASP A 393 -29.08 23.12 -30.96
C ASP A 393 -28.84 23.23 -32.47
N LYS A 394 -27.77 23.94 -32.86
CA LYS A 394 -27.35 24.03 -34.23
C LYS A 394 -26.89 22.69 -34.79
N MET A 395 -26.06 21.97 -34.04
CA MET A 395 -25.57 20.65 -34.45
C MET A 395 -26.73 19.69 -34.74
N LEU A 396 -27.74 19.65 -33.86
CA LEU A 396 -28.90 18.79 -34.07
C LEU A 396 -29.65 19.17 -35.34
N ARG A 397 -29.90 20.48 -35.60
CA ARG A 397 -30.51 20.95 -36.84
C ARG A 397 -29.69 20.52 -38.07
N ASP A 398 -28.39 20.80 -38.05
CA ASP A 398 -27.50 20.49 -39.17
C ASP A 398 -27.51 18.98 -39.49
N ILE A 399 -27.41 18.11 -38.47
CA ILE A 399 -27.46 16.64 -38.65
C ILE A 399 -28.79 16.21 -39.28
N CYS A 400 -29.92 16.71 -38.76
CA CYS A 400 -31.24 16.33 -39.27
C CYS A 400 -31.49 16.85 -40.69
N TYR A 401 -31.15 18.11 -40.98
CA TYR A 401 -31.32 18.67 -42.32
C TYR A 401 -30.39 18.02 -43.34
N ASN A 402 -29.12 17.79 -42.99
CA ASN A 402 -28.19 17.10 -43.89
C ASN A 402 -28.69 15.68 -44.21
N LYS A 403 -29.26 14.98 -43.23
CA LYS A 403 -29.86 13.66 -43.47
C LYS A 403 -31.10 13.77 -44.36
N ALA A 404 -31.98 14.72 -44.10
CA ALA A 404 -33.16 14.94 -44.93
C ALA A 404 -32.79 15.25 -46.39
N HIS A 405 -31.84 16.15 -46.62
CA HIS A 405 -31.35 16.47 -47.97
C HIS A 405 -30.71 15.24 -48.66
N SER A 406 -29.99 14.39 -47.89
CA SER A 406 -29.44 13.16 -48.47
C SER A 406 -30.50 12.15 -48.91
N MET A 407 -31.69 12.18 -48.29
CA MET A 407 -32.80 11.28 -48.59
C MET A 407 -33.77 11.81 -49.66
N TYR A 408 -34.04 13.10 -49.63
CA TYR A 408 -35.10 13.75 -50.44
C TYR A 408 -34.59 14.75 -51.48
N GLY A 409 -33.27 15.00 -51.54
CA GLY A 409 -32.66 15.95 -52.45
C GLY A 409 -32.62 17.38 -51.88
N GLU A 410 -32.15 18.35 -52.72
CA GLU A 410 -31.98 19.73 -52.27
C GLU A 410 -33.29 20.43 -51.95
N ASN A 411 -34.38 20.12 -52.69
CA ASN A 411 -35.71 20.66 -52.44
C ASN A 411 -36.50 19.68 -51.62
N LEU A 412 -36.57 19.93 -50.30
CA LEU A 412 -37.33 19.07 -49.39
C LEU A 412 -38.84 19.21 -49.65
N PRO A 413 -39.61 18.11 -49.65
CA PRO A 413 -41.06 18.18 -49.66
C PRO A 413 -41.59 18.94 -48.43
N GLU A 414 -42.67 19.73 -48.63
CA GLU A 414 -43.26 20.55 -47.57
C GLU A 414 -43.59 19.74 -46.31
N ILE A 415 -44.15 18.58 -46.43
CA ILE A 415 -44.50 17.68 -45.33
C ILE A 415 -43.25 17.27 -44.51
N VAL A 416 -42.06 17.13 -45.14
CA VAL A 416 -40.81 16.81 -44.47
C VAL A 416 -40.30 18.02 -43.70
N THR A 417 -40.34 19.20 -44.31
CA THR A 417 -39.89 20.44 -43.67
C THR A 417 -40.77 20.79 -42.48
N GLU A 418 -42.09 20.75 -42.63
CA GLU A 418 -43.02 20.98 -41.52
C GLU A 418 -42.78 20.04 -40.36
N ARG A 419 -42.55 18.77 -40.64
CA ARG A 419 -42.30 17.74 -39.60
C ARG A 419 -40.97 17.99 -38.91
N LEU A 420 -39.90 18.25 -39.63
CA LEU A 420 -38.59 18.57 -39.08
C LEU A 420 -38.65 19.79 -38.14
N GLU A 421 -39.26 20.89 -38.62
CA GLU A 421 -39.36 22.09 -37.81
C GLU A 421 -40.17 21.88 -36.56
N ARG A 422 -41.31 21.18 -36.64
CA ARG A 422 -42.13 20.85 -35.48
C ARG A 422 -41.35 20.07 -34.44
N GLU A 423 -40.62 19.00 -34.81
CA GLU A 423 -39.90 18.16 -33.88
C GLU A 423 -38.64 18.82 -33.32
N LEU A 424 -37.84 19.44 -34.20
CA LEU A 424 -36.62 20.13 -33.77
C LEU A 424 -36.94 21.30 -32.82
N ASN A 425 -37.97 22.07 -33.12
CA ASN A 425 -38.40 23.15 -32.24
C ASN A 425 -38.85 22.61 -30.86
N SER A 426 -39.59 21.51 -30.83
CA SER A 426 -39.99 20.87 -29.57
C SER A 426 -38.81 20.37 -28.77
N ILE A 427 -37.85 19.71 -29.40
CA ILE A 427 -36.63 19.17 -28.72
C ILE A 427 -35.76 20.31 -28.20
N ILE A 428 -35.49 21.29 -29.02
CA ILE A 428 -34.58 22.41 -28.73
C ILE A 428 -35.19 23.34 -27.67
N SER A 429 -36.46 23.70 -27.79
CA SER A 429 -37.13 24.62 -26.85
C SER A 429 -37.24 24.00 -25.43
N ASN A 430 -37.26 22.69 -25.33
CA ASN A 430 -37.23 21.97 -24.04
C ASN A 430 -35.82 21.63 -23.56
N GLY A 431 -34.77 22.08 -24.24
CA GLY A 431 -33.36 21.89 -23.81
C GLY A 431 -32.83 20.47 -23.99
N PHE A 432 -33.43 19.63 -24.83
CA PHE A 432 -33.03 18.23 -25.00
C PHE A 432 -32.07 17.96 -26.16
N ALA A 433 -31.61 18.97 -26.88
CA ALA A 433 -30.71 18.81 -28.04
C ALA A 433 -29.45 18.00 -27.69
N VAL A 434 -28.84 18.28 -26.54
CA VAL A 434 -27.65 17.55 -26.06
C VAL A 434 -27.92 16.04 -25.90
N MET A 435 -29.11 15.67 -25.40
CA MET A 435 -29.48 14.26 -25.21
C MET A 435 -29.58 13.54 -26.56
N TYR A 436 -30.16 14.19 -27.58
CA TYR A 436 -30.24 13.63 -28.93
C TYR A 436 -28.88 13.50 -29.61
N ILE A 437 -27.99 14.50 -29.41
CA ILE A 437 -26.61 14.42 -29.92
C ILE A 437 -25.85 13.26 -29.26
N ILE A 438 -26.00 13.08 -27.96
CA ILE A 438 -25.36 11.96 -27.23
C ILE A 438 -25.92 10.63 -27.74
N ALA A 439 -27.24 10.51 -27.87
CA ALA A 439 -27.87 9.30 -28.38
C ALA A 439 -27.37 8.94 -29.78
N GLN A 440 -27.30 9.94 -30.67
CA GLN A 440 -26.80 9.75 -32.05
C GLN A 440 -25.33 9.28 -32.08
N LYS A 441 -24.50 9.76 -31.15
CA LYS A 441 -23.08 9.33 -31.04
C LYS A 441 -22.89 7.94 -30.44
N LEU A 442 -23.85 7.46 -29.65
CA LEU A 442 -23.80 6.14 -29.03
C LEU A 442 -24.30 5.01 -29.95
N VAL A 443 -25.15 5.32 -30.90
CA VAL A 443 -25.70 4.41 -31.90
C VAL A 443 -24.84 4.37 -33.17
#